data_5cf9e9329146d4f729ccf03fcacf0661
#
_entry.id   5cf9e9329146d4f729ccf03fcacf0661
#
_cell.length_a   1.000
_cell.length_b   1.000
_cell.length_c   1.000
_cell.angle_alpha   90.00
_cell.angle_beta   90.00
_cell.angle_gamma   90.00
#
_symmetry.space_group_name_H-M   'P 1'
#
loop_
_entity.id
_entity.type
_entity.pdbx_description
1 polymer ?
#
loop_
_entity_poly.entity_id
_entity_poly.type
_entity_poly.pdbx_seq_one_letter_code
_entity_poly.pdbx_strand_id
1 'polypeptide(L)'
;NDIDRNERRQEEIKNKEKTLPNLIKSKKAEVNNIKSDIELITAELQKQDRAKCEQEVQKIEKELGPLEMELAEVRREIEGIKQKVLDDAKIIGATVTKTFLKKEEFLNFDNVVVDEASMVILPALYNVAGLASKRCVISGDFRQIPPIIETKQKGIFEEIGTDIFEKSGIEEVCRTNKSAPNLVMLKQQYRMREEICSLINSFMYQGKLVTAKTKTDESNFSIIPEINKNIVLIDTSKIFPFAQKKGTSYYNLMHAIATRNLVNIISAEPELSGKSIGISAPYSAQAKMHAAINKSNSSVTAGTVHRFQGDEKDIMIVDTVDSLGDAQVGFWAMADHPNEDGCKLWNVGISRAKDYLFFIGNLTHLNRHLPKPSFLRNVLHNAQQKGQVIEVEEILKLDKLKEDLQSLQKTFELDDETLEKGLFNNRDFEKVFIEDLKKAKKTIAIFSGFITPARVAAYGDIFRQKIAEDVKIRC
;
A
#
# COMPACT_ATOMS: atom_id res chain seq x y z
N ASN A 1 -29.52 38.83 13.35
CA ASN A 1 -29.22 38.75 14.80
C ASN A 1 -28.93 37.34 15.32
N ASP A 2 -29.62 36.29 14.82
CA ASP A 2 -29.30 34.91 15.17
C ASP A 2 -28.10 34.34 14.36
N ILE A 3 -27.90 34.87 13.16
CA ILE A 3 -26.74 34.49 12.32
C ILE A 3 -25.44 35.02 12.94
N ASP A 4 -25.37 36.25 13.35
CA ASP A 4 -24.20 36.87 14.01
C ASP A 4 -23.86 36.18 15.35
N ARG A 5 -24.89 35.68 16.06
CA ARG A 5 -24.72 34.94 17.31
C ARG A 5 -24.16 33.54 17.07
N ASN A 6 -24.57 32.88 15.99
CA ASN A 6 -24.07 31.60 15.57
C ASN A 6 -22.64 31.67 15.02
N GLU A 7 -22.31 32.74 14.25
CA GLU A 7 -20.95 32.96 13.74
C GLU A 7 -19.96 33.21 14.89
N ARG A 8 -20.30 34.06 15.87
CA ARG A 8 -19.47 34.26 17.07
C ARG A 8 -19.27 32.97 17.86
N ARG A 9 -20.31 32.16 17.98
CA ARG A 9 -20.27 30.90 18.71
C ARG A 9 -19.39 29.84 17.97
N GLN A 10 -19.46 29.83 16.63
CA GLN A 10 -18.57 29.01 15.80
C GLN A 10 -17.12 29.46 15.90
N GLU A 11 -16.86 30.72 15.98
CA GLU A 11 -15.52 31.30 16.11
C GLU A 11 -14.91 31.01 17.51
N GLU A 12 -15.73 31.10 18.57
CA GLU A 12 -15.33 30.66 19.94
C GLU A 12 -15.02 29.16 20.00
N ILE A 13 -15.84 28.31 19.39
CA ILE A 13 -15.62 26.87 19.32
C ILE A 13 -14.32 26.58 18.55
N LYS A 14 -14.12 27.21 17.39
CA LYS A 14 -12.94 27.05 16.56
C LYS A 14 -11.64 27.51 17.25
N ASN A 15 -11.72 28.56 18.08
CA ASN A 15 -10.60 29.02 18.88
C ASN A 15 -10.30 28.05 20.06
N LYS A 16 -11.33 27.53 20.73
CA LYS A 16 -11.17 26.51 21.77
C LYS A 16 -10.65 25.18 21.16
N GLU A 17 -11.13 24.74 20.03
CA GLU A 17 -10.61 23.54 19.31
C GLU A 17 -9.11 23.66 19.01
N LYS A 18 -8.61 24.88 18.70
CA LYS A 18 -7.17 25.10 18.44
C LYS A 18 -6.32 25.11 19.72
N THR A 19 -6.85 25.60 20.84
CA THR A 19 -6.08 25.80 22.07
C THR A 19 -6.11 24.60 23.01
N LEU A 20 -7.24 23.90 23.11
CA LEU A 20 -7.44 22.75 23.98
C LEU A 20 -6.50 21.55 23.68
N PRO A 21 -6.23 21.16 22.43
CA PRO A 21 -5.29 20.08 22.16
C PRO A 21 -3.88 20.37 22.67
N ASN A 22 -3.44 21.62 22.57
CA ASN A 22 -2.12 22.03 23.07
C ASN A 22 -2.08 22.05 24.60
N LEU A 23 -3.13 22.48 25.25
CA LEU A 23 -3.26 22.46 26.71
C LEU A 23 -3.26 21.01 27.24
N ILE A 24 -4.02 20.11 26.61
CA ILE A 24 -4.00 18.68 26.95
C ILE A 24 -2.61 18.08 26.74
N LYS A 25 -1.95 18.42 25.62
CA LYS A 25 -0.61 17.91 25.34
C LYS A 25 0.39 18.37 26.39
N SER A 26 0.29 19.66 26.81
CA SER A 26 1.12 20.22 27.86
C SER A 26 0.85 19.54 29.21
N LYS A 27 -0.41 19.41 29.62
CA LYS A 27 -0.78 18.78 30.90
C LYS A 27 -0.47 17.27 30.93
N LYS A 28 -0.64 16.57 29.81
CA LYS A 28 -0.19 15.16 29.71
C LYS A 28 1.32 15.01 29.83
N ALA A 29 2.10 15.92 29.26
CA ALA A 29 3.56 15.90 29.40
C ALA A 29 3.97 16.16 30.85
N GLU A 30 3.32 17.10 31.53
CA GLU A 30 3.56 17.41 32.96
C GLU A 30 3.24 16.21 33.87
N VAL A 31 2.08 15.56 33.66
CA VAL A 31 1.69 14.33 34.38
C VAL A 31 2.67 13.19 34.12
N ASN A 32 3.12 13.01 32.86
CA ASN A 32 4.09 11.95 32.54
C ASN A 32 5.47 12.22 33.18
N ASN A 33 5.93 13.47 33.21
CA ASN A 33 7.18 13.81 33.86
C ASN A 33 7.11 13.50 35.39
N ILE A 34 6.01 13.91 36.05
CA ILE A 34 5.82 13.61 37.49
C ILE A 34 5.73 12.11 37.74
N LYS A 35 5.07 11.33 36.83
CA LYS A 35 5.06 9.86 36.95
C LYS A 35 6.46 9.24 36.79
N SER A 36 7.27 9.76 35.87
CA SER A 36 8.66 9.33 35.67
C SER A 36 9.51 9.66 36.90
N ASP A 37 9.29 10.82 37.54
CA ASP A 37 9.99 11.21 38.78
C ASP A 37 9.59 10.30 39.95
N ILE A 38 8.31 9.92 40.06
CA ILE A 38 7.83 8.93 41.03
C ILE A 38 8.53 7.57 40.82
N GLU A 39 8.65 7.10 39.58
CA GLU A 39 9.34 5.85 39.28
C GLU A 39 10.83 5.89 39.62
N LEU A 40 11.51 7.00 39.30
CA LEU A 40 12.92 7.22 39.66
C LEU A 40 13.14 7.25 41.17
N ILE A 41 12.33 8.00 41.91
CA ILE A 41 12.38 8.08 43.36
C ILE A 41 12.07 6.71 43.98
N THR A 42 11.11 5.97 43.40
CA THR A 42 10.80 4.60 43.89
C THR A 42 11.98 3.65 43.68
N ALA A 43 12.72 3.78 42.57
CA ALA A 43 13.94 3.00 42.32
C ALA A 43 15.11 3.38 43.24
N GLU A 44 15.23 4.66 43.60
CA GLU A 44 16.21 5.13 44.58
C GLU A 44 15.87 4.74 46.03
N LEU A 45 14.59 4.54 46.37
CA LEU A 45 14.08 4.05 47.64
C LEU A 45 14.72 2.74 48.13
N GLN A 46 15.18 1.91 47.20
CA GLN A 46 15.94 0.69 47.53
C GLN A 46 17.37 0.98 48.03
N LYS A 47 17.84 2.22 47.93
CA LYS A 47 19.22 2.63 48.28
C LYS A 47 19.35 3.68 49.37
N GLN A 48 18.27 4.37 49.78
CA GLN A 48 18.33 5.49 50.73
C GLN A 48 17.24 5.45 51.81
N ASP A 49 17.36 6.32 52.81
CA ASP A 49 16.51 6.47 54.00
C ASP A 49 15.01 6.54 53.64
N ARG A 50 14.28 5.46 53.92
CA ARG A 50 12.89 5.22 53.57
C ARG A 50 11.94 6.36 53.97
N ALA A 51 12.16 6.94 55.13
CA ALA A 51 11.31 8.01 55.65
C ALA A 51 11.40 9.31 54.83
N LYS A 52 12.57 9.62 54.27
CA LYS A 52 12.79 10.80 53.45
C LYS A 52 12.15 10.67 52.06
N CYS A 53 12.25 9.47 51.48
CA CYS A 53 11.61 9.16 50.22
C CYS A 53 10.08 9.10 50.30
N GLU A 54 9.51 8.58 51.39
CA GLU A 54 8.07 8.59 51.64
C GLU A 54 7.53 10.05 51.75
N GLN A 55 8.29 10.99 52.31
CA GLN A 55 7.91 12.42 52.34
C GLN A 55 7.94 13.04 50.92
N GLU A 56 8.92 12.72 50.10
CA GLU A 56 9.00 13.21 48.73
C GLU A 56 7.87 12.63 47.86
N VAL A 57 7.58 11.33 47.97
CA VAL A 57 6.44 10.69 47.27
C VAL A 57 5.13 11.37 47.65
N GLN A 58 4.86 11.60 48.93
CA GLN A 58 3.66 12.31 49.39
C GLN A 58 3.57 13.74 48.85
N LYS A 59 4.71 14.43 48.71
CA LYS A 59 4.74 15.76 48.10
C LYS A 59 4.35 15.72 46.62
N ILE A 60 4.95 14.77 45.86
CA ILE A 60 4.68 14.60 44.45
C ILE A 60 3.22 14.15 44.21
N GLU A 61 2.68 13.27 45.05
CA GLU A 61 1.27 12.85 44.99
C GLU A 61 0.31 14.02 45.25
N LYS A 62 0.67 14.94 46.15
CA LYS A 62 -0.12 16.18 46.36
C LYS A 62 -0.11 17.12 45.17
N GLU A 63 0.96 17.16 44.39
CA GLU A 63 1.07 17.95 43.16
C GLU A 63 0.36 17.25 41.98
N LEU A 64 0.42 15.92 41.92
CA LEU A 64 -0.22 15.11 40.86
C LEU A 64 -1.75 15.17 40.91
N GLY A 65 -2.33 15.09 42.12
CA GLY A 65 -3.79 15.07 42.30
C GLY A 65 -4.52 16.26 41.65
N PRO A 66 -4.11 17.53 41.92
CA PRO A 66 -4.70 18.69 41.26
C PRO A 66 -4.57 18.66 39.73
N LEU A 67 -3.42 18.21 39.16
CA LEU A 67 -3.20 18.11 37.73
C LEU A 67 -4.08 17.03 37.05
N GLU A 68 -4.29 15.92 37.73
CA GLU A 68 -5.20 14.88 37.27
C GLU A 68 -6.67 15.36 37.29
N MET A 69 -7.05 16.16 38.28
CA MET A 69 -8.38 16.77 38.33
C MET A 69 -8.57 17.81 37.21
N GLU A 70 -7.59 18.68 36.98
CA GLU A 70 -7.62 19.66 35.89
C GLU A 70 -7.69 18.97 34.52
N LEU A 71 -6.91 17.90 34.33
CA LEU A 71 -6.97 17.10 33.10
C LEU A 71 -8.35 16.45 32.89
N ALA A 72 -8.98 15.97 33.97
CA ALA A 72 -10.31 15.38 33.92
C ALA A 72 -11.38 16.43 33.61
N GLU A 73 -11.23 17.66 34.09
CA GLU A 73 -12.14 18.77 33.77
C GLU A 73 -12.03 19.21 32.34
N VAL A 74 -10.81 19.41 31.83
CA VAL A 74 -10.56 19.72 30.41
C VAL A 74 -11.11 18.65 29.49
N ARG A 75 -10.97 17.37 29.84
CA ARG A 75 -11.58 16.27 29.06
C ARG A 75 -13.09 16.33 29.05
N ARG A 76 -13.74 16.66 30.16
CA ARG A 76 -15.22 16.84 30.24
C ARG A 76 -15.67 18.04 29.39
N GLU A 77 -14.93 19.15 29.40
CA GLU A 77 -15.22 20.31 28.58
C GLU A 77 -15.14 19.97 27.09
N ILE A 78 -14.09 19.26 26.65
CA ILE A 78 -13.95 18.79 25.24
C ILE A 78 -15.12 17.91 24.84
N GLU A 79 -15.49 16.92 25.67
CA GLU A 79 -16.62 16.03 25.34
C GLU A 79 -17.94 16.81 25.27
N GLY A 80 -18.14 17.81 26.12
CA GLY A 80 -19.30 18.70 26.06
C GLY A 80 -19.34 19.56 24.80
N ILE A 81 -18.20 20.08 24.33
CA ILE A 81 -18.10 20.82 23.07
C ILE A 81 -18.38 19.91 21.89
N LYS A 82 -17.75 18.73 21.87
CA LYS A 82 -17.93 17.71 20.84
C LYS A 82 -19.40 17.32 20.70
N GLN A 83 -20.10 17.05 21.81
CA GLN A 83 -21.50 16.71 21.78
C GLN A 83 -22.35 17.82 21.17
N LYS A 84 -22.12 19.08 21.54
CA LYS A 84 -22.82 20.23 20.94
C LYS A 84 -22.60 20.36 19.43
N VAL A 85 -21.34 20.10 18.98
CA VAL A 85 -21.03 20.10 17.54
C VAL A 85 -21.78 18.99 16.82
N LEU A 86 -21.85 17.78 17.41
CA LEU A 86 -22.58 16.66 16.83
C LEU A 86 -24.10 16.93 16.78
N ASP A 87 -24.65 17.50 17.83
CA ASP A 87 -26.09 17.80 17.93
C ASP A 87 -26.52 18.89 16.92
N ASP A 88 -25.67 19.87 16.65
CA ASP A 88 -25.93 20.96 15.70
C ASP A 88 -25.59 20.58 14.23
N ALA A 89 -24.84 19.49 14.01
CA ALA A 89 -24.37 19.09 12.69
C ALA A 89 -25.48 18.48 11.85
N LYS A 90 -25.69 19.01 10.64
CA LYS A 90 -26.62 18.44 9.65
C LYS A 90 -26.02 17.28 8.85
N ILE A 91 -24.73 17.23 8.74
CA ILE A 91 -23.97 16.19 8.02
C ILE A 91 -22.82 15.75 8.92
N ILE A 92 -22.72 14.45 9.16
CA ILE A 92 -21.64 13.84 9.95
C ILE A 92 -20.94 12.81 9.09
N GLY A 93 -19.60 12.94 8.98
CA GLY A 93 -18.74 11.94 8.37
C GLY A 93 -18.01 11.14 9.45
N ALA A 94 -18.09 9.81 9.38
CA ALA A 94 -17.41 8.91 10.30
C ALA A 94 -17.00 7.61 9.63
N THR A 95 -15.99 6.93 10.18
CA THR A 95 -15.71 5.56 9.77
C THR A 95 -16.78 4.60 10.31
N VAL A 96 -17.09 3.55 9.57
CA VAL A 96 -18.03 2.50 10.02
C VAL A 96 -17.64 1.94 11.39
N THR A 97 -16.34 1.73 11.62
CA THR A 97 -15.82 1.27 12.92
C THR A 97 -16.19 2.23 14.06
N LYS A 98 -16.13 3.53 13.83
CA LYS A 98 -16.45 4.53 14.85
C LYS A 98 -17.93 4.47 15.23
N THR A 99 -18.82 4.21 14.28
CA THR A 99 -20.29 4.18 14.53
C THR A 99 -20.71 3.09 15.50
N PHE A 100 -20.01 1.96 15.57
CA PHE A 100 -20.34 0.91 16.55
C PHE A 100 -19.50 0.95 17.83
N LEU A 101 -18.29 1.55 17.80
CA LEU A 101 -17.48 1.75 19.01
C LEU A 101 -17.99 2.90 19.88
N LYS A 102 -18.67 3.88 19.28
CA LYS A 102 -19.15 5.10 19.91
C LYS A 102 -20.64 5.29 19.58
N LYS A 103 -21.45 4.27 19.87
CA LYS A 103 -22.88 4.25 19.52
C LYS A 103 -23.63 5.47 20.02
N GLU A 104 -23.28 5.96 21.20
CA GLU A 104 -23.88 7.13 21.86
C GLU A 104 -23.71 8.43 21.06
N GLU A 105 -22.69 8.51 20.20
CA GLU A 105 -22.45 9.68 19.35
C GLU A 105 -23.26 9.66 18.04
N PHE A 106 -23.83 8.50 17.67
CA PHE A 106 -24.46 8.28 16.36
C PHE A 106 -25.87 7.71 16.52
N LEU A 107 -26.85 8.58 16.69
CA LEU A 107 -28.25 8.18 16.88
C LEU A 107 -29.15 8.89 15.86
N ASN A 108 -30.06 8.11 15.23
CA ASN A 108 -31.23 8.59 14.48
C ASN A 108 -30.94 9.59 13.35
N PHE A 109 -30.26 9.14 12.32
CA PHE A 109 -30.10 9.91 11.09
C PHE A 109 -31.30 9.72 10.14
N ASP A 110 -31.75 10.74 9.48
CA ASP A 110 -32.73 10.62 8.41
C ASP A 110 -32.22 9.75 7.27
N ASN A 111 -30.99 10.02 6.83
CA ASN A 111 -30.35 9.31 5.74
C ASN A 111 -28.93 8.87 6.14
N VAL A 112 -28.56 7.69 5.77
CA VAL A 112 -27.22 7.14 5.93
C VAL A 112 -26.69 6.78 4.55
N VAL A 113 -25.48 7.22 4.25
CA VAL A 113 -24.75 6.83 3.05
C VAL A 113 -23.51 6.07 3.49
N VAL A 114 -23.39 4.82 3.08
CA VAL A 114 -22.20 4.00 3.33
C VAL A 114 -21.41 3.93 2.04
N ASP A 115 -20.22 4.50 2.05
CA ASP A 115 -19.31 4.41 0.93
C ASP A 115 -18.28 3.30 1.13
N GLU A 116 -17.68 2.80 0.02
CA GLU A 116 -16.77 1.63 0.02
C GLU A 116 -17.38 0.39 0.72
N ALA A 117 -18.68 0.18 0.57
CA ALA A 117 -19.42 -0.87 1.28
C ALA A 117 -18.96 -2.30 0.94
N SER A 118 -18.29 -2.50 -0.20
CA SER A 118 -17.68 -3.78 -0.57
C SER A 118 -16.55 -4.21 0.38
N MET A 119 -15.97 -3.27 1.14
CA MET A 119 -14.94 -3.56 2.15
C MET A 119 -15.49 -3.77 3.55
N VAL A 120 -16.76 -3.50 3.77
CA VAL A 120 -17.37 -3.52 5.11
C VAL A 120 -17.91 -4.90 5.38
N ILE A 121 -17.50 -5.51 6.50
CA ILE A 121 -18.09 -6.78 6.95
C ILE A 121 -19.59 -6.62 7.23
N LEU A 122 -20.39 -7.61 6.88
CA LEU A 122 -21.85 -7.55 6.96
C LEU A 122 -22.40 -7.13 8.33
N PRO A 123 -21.92 -7.63 9.48
CA PRO A 123 -22.40 -7.19 10.79
C PRO A 123 -22.21 -5.69 11.05
N ALA A 124 -21.08 -5.13 10.62
CA ALA A 124 -20.79 -3.70 10.76
C ALA A 124 -21.67 -2.86 9.82
N LEU A 125 -21.88 -3.33 8.59
CA LEU A 125 -22.78 -2.70 7.63
C LEU A 125 -24.22 -2.70 8.12
N TYR A 126 -24.68 -3.82 8.68
CA TYR A 126 -26.02 -3.93 9.26
C TYR A 126 -26.21 -2.93 10.41
N ASN A 127 -25.21 -2.82 11.30
CA ASN A 127 -25.26 -1.85 12.39
C ASN A 127 -25.37 -0.40 11.89
N VAL A 128 -24.56 -0.02 10.89
CA VAL A 128 -24.56 1.36 10.37
C VAL A 128 -25.83 1.65 9.55
N ALA A 129 -26.33 0.68 8.81
CA ALA A 129 -27.59 0.81 8.07
C ALA A 129 -28.78 1.03 9.02
N GLY A 130 -28.76 0.39 10.20
CA GLY A 130 -29.77 0.54 11.25
C GLY A 130 -29.83 1.93 11.88
N LEU A 131 -28.87 2.80 11.64
CA LEU A 131 -28.90 4.21 12.09
C LEU A 131 -29.80 5.08 11.21
N ALA A 132 -30.24 4.59 10.04
CA ALA A 132 -31.08 5.34 9.12
C ALA A 132 -32.57 5.19 9.50
N SER A 133 -33.28 6.30 9.71
CA SER A 133 -34.73 6.31 9.95
C SER A 133 -35.58 6.36 8.67
N LYS A 134 -35.02 6.90 7.58
CA LYS A 134 -35.72 7.09 6.29
C LYS A 134 -35.08 6.34 5.13
N ARG A 135 -33.78 6.49 4.91
CA ARG A 135 -33.08 5.93 3.75
C ARG A 135 -31.66 5.49 4.10
N CYS A 136 -31.26 4.34 3.57
CA CYS A 136 -29.87 3.92 3.57
C CYS A 136 -29.43 3.74 2.11
N VAL A 137 -28.31 4.39 1.74
CA VAL A 137 -27.65 4.24 0.46
C VAL A 137 -26.36 3.45 0.66
N ILE A 138 -26.22 2.35 -0.04
CA ILE A 138 -25.05 1.49 -0.02
C ILE A 138 -24.28 1.74 -1.31
N SER A 139 -23.13 2.39 -1.22
CA SER A 139 -22.23 2.68 -2.34
C SER A 139 -20.97 1.85 -2.23
N GLY A 140 -20.46 1.34 -3.35
CA GLY A 140 -19.22 0.56 -3.39
C GLY A 140 -18.99 -0.10 -4.73
N ASP A 141 -17.86 -0.78 -4.82
CA ASP A 141 -17.45 -1.48 -6.03
C ASP A 141 -16.99 -2.91 -5.69
N PHE A 142 -17.83 -3.89 -5.95
CA PHE A 142 -17.54 -5.31 -5.73
C PHE A 142 -16.45 -5.89 -6.65
N ARG A 143 -15.97 -5.10 -7.61
CA ARG A 143 -14.79 -5.40 -8.44
C ARG A 143 -13.49 -4.90 -7.82
N GLN A 144 -13.56 -4.28 -6.64
CA GLN A 144 -12.42 -3.89 -5.82
C GLN A 144 -12.22 -4.90 -4.68
N ILE A 145 -11.24 -4.64 -3.82
CA ILE A 145 -10.82 -5.57 -2.78
C ILE A 145 -11.96 -5.79 -1.77
N PRO A 146 -12.28 -7.06 -1.41
CA PRO A 146 -13.32 -7.39 -0.43
C PRO A 146 -12.85 -7.09 1.01
N PRO A 147 -13.72 -7.32 2.03
CA PRO A 147 -13.32 -7.18 3.43
C PRO A 147 -12.10 -8.05 3.77
N ILE A 148 -11.18 -7.51 4.56
CA ILE A 148 -10.00 -8.25 5.02
C ILE A 148 -10.41 -9.11 6.22
N ILE A 149 -10.33 -10.43 6.06
CA ILE A 149 -10.69 -11.41 7.10
C ILE A 149 -9.46 -12.29 7.39
N GLU A 150 -8.99 -12.26 8.62
CA GLU A 150 -7.79 -13.03 9.04
C GLU A 150 -8.11 -14.47 9.44
N THR A 151 -9.37 -14.81 9.68
CA THR A 151 -9.75 -16.17 10.09
C THR A 151 -9.62 -17.17 8.96
N LYS A 152 -9.13 -18.38 9.31
CA LYS A 152 -9.08 -19.53 8.40
C LYS A 152 -10.29 -20.48 8.57
N GLN A 153 -11.19 -20.18 9.49
CA GLN A 153 -12.39 -20.99 9.72
C GLN A 153 -13.39 -20.75 8.58
N LYS A 154 -13.57 -21.79 7.75
CA LYS A 154 -14.38 -21.71 6.52
C LYS A 154 -15.78 -21.11 6.74
N GLY A 155 -16.54 -21.58 7.72
CA GLY A 155 -17.88 -21.07 7.98
C GLY A 155 -17.92 -19.60 8.37
N ILE A 156 -16.93 -19.12 9.15
CA ILE A 156 -16.84 -17.70 9.51
C ILE A 156 -16.46 -16.87 8.26
N PHE A 157 -15.49 -17.35 7.47
CA PHE A 157 -15.07 -16.66 6.26
C PHE A 157 -16.23 -16.52 5.26
N GLU A 158 -17.03 -17.58 5.05
CA GLU A 158 -18.18 -17.57 4.14
C GLU A 158 -19.27 -16.59 4.57
N GLU A 159 -19.44 -16.36 5.88
CA GLU A 159 -20.49 -15.45 6.39
C GLU A 159 -20.06 -13.99 6.48
N ILE A 160 -18.81 -13.68 6.85
CA ILE A 160 -18.37 -12.30 7.06
C ILE A 160 -17.39 -11.80 6.00
N GLY A 161 -16.76 -12.70 5.21
CA GLY A 161 -15.86 -12.36 4.12
C GLY A 161 -16.56 -12.05 2.81
N THR A 162 -17.84 -12.39 2.69
CA THR A 162 -18.67 -12.08 1.53
C THR A 162 -19.18 -10.64 1.63
N ASP A 163 -19.04 -9.84 0.59
CA ASP A 163 -19.55 -8.47 0.60
C ASP A 163 -21.07 -8.39 0.38
N ILE A 164 -21.63 -7.21 0.64
CA ILE A 164 -23.07 -7.00 0.56
C ILE A 164 -23.62 -7.16 -0.88
N PHE A 165 -22.85 -6.82 -1.90
CA PHE A 165 -23.31 -6.87 -3.29
C PHE A 165 -23.41 -8.32 -3.78
N GLU A 166 -22.50 -9.18 -3.36
CA GLU A 166 -22.58 -10.62 -3.60
C GLU A 166 -23.74 -11.24 -2.79
N LYS A 167 -23.77 -10.96 -1.46
CA LYS A 167 -24.79 -11.55 -0.56
C LYS A 167 -26.22 -11.14 -0.93
N SER A 168 -26.42 -9.93 -1.46
CA SER A 168 -27.72 -9.44 -1.94
C SER A 168 -28.07 -9.86 -3.37
N GLY A 169 -27.16 -10.51 -4.08
CA GLY A 169 -27.35 -10.88 -5.50
C GLY A 169 -27.20 -9.72 -6.48
N ILE A 170 -26.80 -8.53 -6.04
CA ILE A 170 -26.60 -7.35 -6.89
C ILE A 170 -25.49 -7.58 -7.92
N GLU A 171 -24.44 -8.27 -7.52
CA GLU A 171 -23.36 -8.65 -8.45
C GLU A 171 -23.90 -9.44 -9.65
N GLU A 172 -24.75 -10.44 -9.42
CA GLU A 172 -25.36 -11.26 -10.46
C GLU A 172 -26.28 -10.43 -11.37
N VAL A 173 -27.05 -9.50 -10.79
CA VAL A 173 -27.89 -8.55 -11.54
C VAL A 173 -27.00 -7.70 -12.48
N CYS A 174 -25.88 -7.17 -11.97
CA CYS A 174 -24.94 -6.39 -12.79
C CYS A 174 -24.29 -7.25 -13.87
N ARG A 175 -23.91 -8.48 -13.57
CA ARG A 175 -23.27 -9.42 -14.50
C ARG A 175 -24.20 -9.81 -15.65
N THR A 176 -25.47 -10.04 -15.37
CA THR A 176 -26.48 -10.43 -16.36
C THR A 176 -27.15 -9.26 -17.06
N ASN A 177 -26.71 -8.03 -16.81
CA ASN A 177 -27.31 -6.81 -17.36
C ASN A 177 -28.83 -6.65 -17.05
N LYS A 178 -29.28 -7.27 -15.99
CA LYS A 178 -30.66 -7.06 -15.49
C LYS A 178 -30.75 -5.71 -14.78
N SER A 179 -31.96 -5.17 -14.71
CA SER A 179 -32.24 -3.98 -13.91
C SER A 179 -32.85 -4.37 -12.56
N ALA A 180 -32.53 -3.62 -11.52
CA ALA A 180 -33.22 -3.69 -10.24
C ALA A 180 -33.67 -2.28 -9.85
N PRO A 181 -34.88 -2.12 -9.27
CA PRO A 181 -35.48 -0.79 -9.05
C PRO A 181 -34.64 0.14 -8.17
N ASN A 182 -33.84 -0.42 -7.26
CA ASN A 182 -33.02 0.33 -6.32
C ASN A 182 -31.52 0.29 -6.64
N LEU A 183 -31.16 -0.12 -7.87
CA LEU A 183 -29.77 -0.23 -8.30
C LEU A 183 -29.42 0.81 -9.35
N VAL A 184 -28.39 1.59 -9.07
CA VAL A 184 -27.80 2.54 -10.02
C VAL A 184 -26.32 2.24 -10.19
N MET A 185 -25.88 1.99 -11.43
CA MET A 185 -24.46 1.89 -11.75
C MET A 185 -23.95 3.24 -12.25
N LEU A 186 -22.96 3.80 -11.56
CA LEU A 186 -22.25 4.99 -12.01
C LEU A 186 -21.28 4.58 -13.10
N LYS A 187 -21.60 4.95 -14.35
CA LYS A 187 -20.81 4.53 -15.54
C LYS A 187 -19.75 5.54 -15.92
N GLN A 188 -19.98 6.82 -15.64
CA GLN A 188 -19.04 7.89 -15.99
C GLN A 188 -17.99 8.03 -14.91
N GLN A 189 -16.72 7.89 -15.30
CA GLN A 189 -15.58 8.07 -14.40
C GLN A 189 -14.81 9.34 -14.78
N TYR A 190 -14.26 10.02 -13.75
CA TYR A 190 -13.56 11.29 -13.85
C TYR A 190 -12.10 11.22 -13.40
N ARG A 191 -11.64 10.03 -12.98
CA ARG A 191 -10.31 9.82 -12.39
C ARG A 191 -9.25 9.52 -13.45
N MET A 192 -9.42 8.41 -14.16
CA MET A 192 -8.43 7.87 -15.08
C MET A 192 -8.52 8.52 -16.46
N ARG A 193 -7.39 8.61 -17.14
CA ARG A 193 -7.38 8.77 -18.61
C ARG A 193 -8.00 7.56 -19.29
N GLU A 194 -8.48 7.74 -20.51
CA GLU A 194 -9.19 6.69 -21.22
C GLU A 194 -8.30 5.47 -21.49
N GLU A 195 -7.04 5.69 -21.86
CA GLU A 195 -6.07 4.62 -22.11
C GLU A 195 -5.90 3.74 -20.87
N ILE A 196 -5.76 4.35 -19.69
CA ILE A 196 -5.62 3.63 -18.41
C ILE A 196 -6.92 2.90 -18.07
N CYS A 197 -8.06 3.57 -18.16
CA CYS A 197 -9.37 2.96 -17.95
C CYS A 197 -9.60 1.74 -18.84
N SER A 198 -9.18 1.82 -20.10
CA SER A 198 -9.35 0.74 -21.07
C SER A 198 -8.61 -0.56 -20.73
N LEU A 199 -7.56 -0.52 -19.87
CA LEU A 199 -6.84 -1.72 -19.45
C LEU A 199 -7.71 -2.63 -18.57
N ILE A 200 -8.65 -2.05 -17.82
CA ILE A 200 -9.48 -2.76 -16.84
C ILE A 200 -10.95 -2.84 -17.24
N ASN A 201 -11.44 -1.88 -18.04
CA ASN A 201 -12.86 -1.69 -18.32
C ASN A 201 -13.53 -2.92 -18.95
N SER A 202 -12.92 -3.48 -19.99
CA SER A 202 -13.51 -4.62 -20.70
C SER A 202 -13.66 -5.84 -19.79
N PHE A 203 -12.62 -6.18 -19.03
CA PHE A 203 -12.60 -7.39 -18.21
C PHE A 203 -13.38 -7.21 -16.89
N MET A 204 -13.12 -6.12 -16.15
CA MET A 204 -13.72 -5.92 -14.83
C MET A 204 -15.14 -5.36 -14.89
N TYR A 205 -15.42 -4.48 -15.87
CA TYR A 205 -16.67 -3.70 -15.94
C TYR A 205 -17.47 -3.94 -17.21
N GLN A 206 -17.12 -4.97 -18.00
CA GLN A 206 -17.85 -5.33 -19.24
C GLN A 206 -17.92 -4.18 -20.26
N GLY A 207 -16.92 -3.30 -20.28
CA GLY A 207 -16.88 -2.13 -21.15
C GLY A 207 -17.85 -1.00 -20.79
N LYS A 208 -18.46 -1.04 -19.57
CA LYS A 208 -19.52 -0.10 -19.19
C LYS A 208 -19.01 1.26 -18.70
N LEU A 209 -17.74 1.37 -18.35
CA LEU A 209 -17.18 2.65 -17.90
C LEU A 209 -16.93 3.59 -19.08
N VAL A 210 -17.24 4.85 -18.89
CA VAL A 210 -17.04 5.94 -19.85
C VAL A 210 -16.18 7.01 -19.19
N THR A 211 -15.08 7.35 -19.82
CA THR A 211 -14.21 8.42 -19.34
C THR A 211 -14.80 9.80 -19.68
N ALA A 212 -14.80 10.71 -18.72
CA ALA A 212 -15.26 12.08 -18.95
C ALA A 212 -14.35 12.81 -19.95
N LYS A 213 -14.94 13.64 -20.83
CA LYS A 213 -14.19 14.36 -21.89
C LYS A 213 -13.00 15.18 -21.38
N THR A 214 -13.10 15.74 -20.16
CA THR A 214 -12.03 16.54 -19.54
C THR A 214 -10.75 15.74 -19.25
N LYS A 215 -10.80 14.40 -19.34
CA LYS A 215 -9.63 13.53 -19.14
C LYS A 215 -9.01 13.04 -20.45
N THR A 216 -9.60 13.40 -21.59
CA THR A 216 -9.11 13.06 -22.93
C THR A 216 -8.17 14.14 -23.50
N ASP A 217 -8.01 15.27 -22.80
CA ASP A 217 -7.18 16.37 -23.27
C ASP A 217 -5.71 15.93 -23.40
N GLU A 218 -5.18 16.18 -24.60
CA GLU A 218 -3.83 15.84 -25.03
C GLU A 218 -2.76 16.67 -24.32
N SER A 219 -2.57 16.49 -23.04
CA SER A 219 -1.33 16.94 -22.42
C SER A 219 -0.22 15.95 -22.79
N ASN A 220 0.39 16.19 -23.95
CA ASN A 220 1.63 15.53 -24.38
C ASN A 220 2.77 15.99 -23.47
N PHE A 221 2.90 15.42 -22.31
CA PHE A 221 4.06 15.64 -21.47
C PHE A 221 5.11 14.57 -21.79
N SER A 222 6.24 15.01 -22.24
CA SER A 222 7.45 14.19 -22.29
C SER A 222 8.06 14.16 -20.90
N ILE A 223 7.79 13.12 -20.11
CA ILE A 223 8.33 12.95 -18.76
C ILE A 223 9.86 12.77 -18.81
N ILE A 224 10.33 12.05 -19.81
CA ILE A 224 11.70 11.92 -20.28
C ILE A 224 11.61 12.25 -21.77
N PRO A 225 12.60 12.85 -22.42
CA PRO A 225 12.50 13.23 -23.84
C PRO A 225 11.94 12.14 -24.75
N GLU A 226 12.00 10.88 -24.32
CA GLU A 226 11.55 9.70 -25.06
C GLU A 226 10.22 9.09 -24.58
N ILE A 227 9.65 9.55 -23.42
CA ILE A 227 8.35 9.07 -22.90
C ILE A 227 7.24 10.01 -23.38
N ASN A 228 6.41 9.50 -24.28
CA ASN A 228 5.30 10.24 -24.88
C ASN A 228 3.93 9.57 -24.69
N LYS A 229 3.82 8.62 -23.75
CA LYS A 229 2.60 7.87 -23.45
C LYS A 229 2.25 7.90 -21.97
N ASN A 230 0.96 7.79 -21.69
CA ASN A 230 0.44 7.77 -20.31
C ASN A 230 0.57 6.39 -19.64
N ILE A 231 0.83 5.35 -20.42
CA ILE A 231 1.10 3.99 -19.96
C ILE A 231 2.51 3.63 -20.35
N VAL A 232 3.34 3.27 -19.39
CA VAL A 232 4.74 2.92 -19.59
C VAL A 232 5.08 1.63 -18.87
N LEU A 233 5.71 0.70 -19.58
CA LEU A 233 6.23 -0.54 -19.01
C LEU A 233 7.76 -0.47 -18.98
N ILE A 234 8.31 -0.59 -17.79
CA ILE A 234 9.76 -0.68 -17.58
C ILE A 234 10.12 -2.16 -17.57
N ASP A 235 10.74 -2.63 -18.65
CA ASP A 235 11.13 -4.04 -18.77
C ASP A 235 12.47 -4.29 -18.11
N THR A 236 12.47 -5.11 -17.09
CA THR A 236 13.66 -5.51 -16.33
C THR A 236 14.26 -6.83 -16.81
N SER A 237 13.77 -7.40 -17.90
CA SER A 237 14.17 -8.74 -18.36
C SER A 237 15.68 -8.89 -18.62
N LYS A 238 16.32 -7.85 -19.14
CA LYS A 238 17.75 -7.89 -19.52
C LYS A 238 18.72 -7.86 -18.35
N ILE A 239 18.32 -7.31 -17.22
CA ILE A 239 19.17 -7.26 -16.02
C ILE A 239 18.97 -8.48 -15.11
N PHE A 240 18.14 -9.44 -15.51
CA PHE A 240 17.89 -10.69 -14.76
C PHE A 240 17.59 -10.46 -13.28
N PRO A 241 16.59 -9.67 -12.92
CA PRO A 241 16.32 -9.34 -11.52
C PRO A 241 15.82 -10.58 -10.78
N PHE A 242 16.23 -10.73 -9.52
CA PHE A 242 15.82 -11.82 -8.66
C PHE A 242 14.80 -11.35 -7.63
N ALA A 243 13.70 -12.08 -7.52
CA ALA A 243 12.77 -11.95 -6.41
C ALA A 243 13.26 -12.83 -5.26
N GLN A 244 13.47 -12.22 -4.10
CA GLN A 244 13.99 -12.88 -2.89
C GLN A 244 12.89 -12.99 -1.84
N LYS A 245 12.93 -14.06 -1.06
CA LYS A 245 11.96 -14.34 0.00
C LYS A 245 12.41 -13.71 1.32
N LYS A 246 11.49 -13.00 2.00
CA LYS A 246 11.66 -12.50 3.37
C LYS A 246 10.45 -12.92 4.21
N GLY A 247 10.62 -13.95 5.04
CA GLY A 247 9.49 -14.54 5.77
C GLY A 247 8.47 -15.17 4.82
N THR A 248 7.24 -14.68 4.85
CA THR A 248 6.15 -15.09 3.95
C THR A 248 5.99 -14.16 2.73
N SER A 249 6.83 -13.13 2.60
CA SER A 249 6.74 -12.10 1.57
C SER A 249 7.93 -12.14 0.62
N TYR A 250 7.83 -11.43 -0.50
CA TYR A 250 8.89 -11.33 -1.49
C TYR A 250 9.30 -9.87 -1.73
N TYR A 251 10.54 -9.67 -2.16
CA TYR A 251 11.06 -8.37 -2.59
C TYR A 251 12.03 -8.55 -3.76
N ASN A 252 12.18 -7.50 -4.54
CA ASN A 252 13.06 -7.43 -5.69
C ASN A 252 13.88 -6.13 -5.59
N LEU A 253 15.15 -6.26 -5.25
CA LEU A 253 16.04 -5.14 -5.01
C LEU A 253 16.23 -4.29 -6.27
N MET A 254 16.38 -4.94 -7.44
CA MET A 254 16.58 -4.24 -8.70
C MET A 254 15.36 -3.43 -9.11
N HIS A 255 14.15 -3.98 -8.88
CA HIS A 255 12.91 -3.23 -9.08
C HIS A 255 12.82 -2.02 -8.13
N ALA A 256 13.28 -2.17 -6.87
CA ALA A 256 13.27 -1.07 -5.92
C ALA A 256 14.20 0.08 -6.35
N ILE A 257 15.39 -0.25 -6.86
CA ILE A 257 16.35 0.74 -7.38
C ILE A 257 15.79 1.41 -8.64
N ALA A 258 15.26 0.62 -9.58
CA ALA A 258 14.65 1.15 -10.80
C ALA A 258 13.50 2.10 -10.47
N THR A 259 12.63 1.72 -9.53
CA THR A 259 11.51 2.55 -9.06
C THR A 259 12.02 3.87 -8.47
N ARG A 260 13.03 3.84 -7.60
CA ARG A 260 13.60 5.04 -7.01
C ARG A 260 14.18 5.97 -8.08
N ASN A 261 14.93 5.42 -9.03
CA ASN A 261 15.52 6.22 -10.09
C ASN A 261 14.43 6.83 -10.99
N LEU A 262 13.38 6.07 -11.30
CA LEU A 262 12.20 6.59 -11.99
C LEU A 262 11.55 7.74 -11.22
N VAL A 263 11.34 7.58 -9.92
CA VAL A 263 10.80 8.65 -9.05
C VAL A 263 11.69 9.90 -9.09
N ASN A 264 13.02 9.73 -9.04
CA ASN A 264 13.94 10.87 -9.12
C ASN A 264 13.85 11.59 -10.47
N ILE A 265 13.74 10.84 -11.57
CA ILE A 265 13.55 11.39 -12.91
C ILE A 265 12.23 12.17 -12.99
N ILE A 266 11.12 11.57 -12.54
CA ILE A 266 9.80 12.21 -12.51
C ILE A 266 9.83 13.49 -11.65
N SER A 267 10.47 13.44 -10.47
CA SER A 267 10.51 14.56 -9.54
C SER A 267 11.42 15.72 -10.03
N ALA A 268 12.35 15.44 -10.90
CA ALA A 268 13.23 16.44 -11.52
C ALA A 268 12.56 17.14 -12.71
N GLU A 269 11.47 16.60 -13.24
CA GLU A 269 10.74 17.17 -14.37
C GLU A 269 9.86 18.34 -13.92
N PRO A 270 10.09 19.57 -14.42
CA PRO A 270 9.34 20.75 -13.95
C PRO A 270 7.82 20.64 -14.11
N GLU A 271 7.34 20.03 -15.18
CA GLU A 271 5.92 19.88 -15.49
C GLU A 271 5.19 18.88 -14.58
N LEU A 272 5.96 18.01 -13.93
CA LEU A 272 5.44 17.02 -12.99
C LEU A 272 5.73 17.39 -11.53
N SER A 273 6.42 18.50 -11.31
CA SER A 273 6.71 19.01 -9.97
C SER A 273 5.41 19.24 -9.19
N GLY A 274 5.33 18.66 -7.98
CA GLY A 274 4.16 18.71 -7.12
C GLY A 274 3.06 17.67 -7.43
N LYS A 275 3.16 16.87 -8.49
CA LYS A 275 2.24 15.75 -8.71
C LYS A 275 2.46 14.65 -7.67
N SER A 276 1.34 14.06 -7.24
CA SER A 276 1.35 12.95 -6.29
C SER A 276 1.77 11.65 -6.97
N ILE A 277 2.72 10.92 -6.34
CA ILE A 277 3.24 9.66 -6.84
C ILE A 277 2.84 8.53 -5.89
N GLY A 278 2.20 7.50 -6.43
CA GLY A 278 1.89 6.26 -5.72
C GLY A 278 2.81 5.13 -6.20
N ILE A 279 3.36 4.35 -5.28
CA ILE A 279 4.11 3.13 -5.60
C ILE A 279 3.42 1.96 -4.93
N SER A 280 2.86 1.05 -5.72
CA SER A 280 2.17 -0.13 -5.22
C SER A 280 2.89 -1.42 -5.58
N ALA A 281 2.90 -2.36 -4.64
CA ALA A 281 3.41 -3.71 -4.85
C ALA A 281 2.48 -4.74 -4.19
N PRO A 282 2.40 -5.97 -4.72
CA PRO A 282 1.56 -7.02 -4.14
C PRO A 282 2.10 -7.58 -2.83
N TYR A 283 3.40 -7.39 -2.57
CA TYR A 283 4.10 -7.95 -1.42
C TYR A 283 4.48 -6.90 -0.40
N SER A 284 4.23 -7.18 0.88
CA SER A 284 4.48 -6.25 1.98
C SER A 284 5.98 -5.91 2.15
N ALA A 285 6.88 -6.86 1.89
CA ALA A 285 8.33 -6.62 1.97
C ALA A 285 8.77 -5.59 0.91
N GLN A 286 8.31 -5.72 -0.34
CA GLN A 286 8.59 -4.77 -1.40
C GLN A 286 7.98 -3.39 -1.11
N ALA A 287 6.73 -3.37 -0.65
CA ALA A 287 6.05 -2.14 -0.29
C ALA A 287 6.78 -1.36 0.82
N LYS A 288 7.26 -2.07 1.85
CA LYS A 288 8.09 -1.47 2.93
C LYS A 288 9.41 -0.95 2.40
N MET A 289 10.06 -1.67 1.49
CA MET A 289 11.29 -1.23 0.83
C MET A 289 11.06 0.06 0.04
N HIS A 290 10.05 0.12 -0.80
CA HIS A 290 9.68 1.34 -1.52
C HIS A 290 9.39 2.52 -0.59
N ALA A 291 8.69 2.30 0.52
CA ALA A 291 8.40 3.34 1.50
C ALA A 291 9.68 3.86 2.18
N ALA A 292 10.61 2.96 2.52
CA ALA A 292 11.86 3.33 3.19
C ALA A 292 12.77 4.17 2.27
N ILE A 293 12.97 3.72 1.02
CA ILE A 293 13.89 4.39 0.07
C ILE A 293 13.37 5.72 -0.46
N ASN A 294 12.05 5.97 -0.39
CA ASN A 294 11.44 7.22 -0.83
C ASN A 294 10.96 8.10 0.35
N LYS A 295 11.37 7.78 1.59
CA LYS A 295 10.90 8.47 2.80
C LYS A 295 11.13 9.99 2.81
N SER A 296 12.19 10.45 2.18
CA SER A 296 12.53 11.88 2.07
C SER A 296 11.68 12.65 1.06
N ASN A 297 10.99 11.98 0.16
CA ASN A 297 10.14 12.61 -0.84
C ASN A 297 8.68 12.63 -0.38
N SER A 298 8.19 13.79 0.04
CA SER A 298 6.82 13.99 0.56
C SER A 298 5.71 13.78 -0.48
N SER A 299 6.02 13.87 -1.77
CA SER A 299 5.08 13.63 -2.86
C SER A 299 4.83 12.14 -3.11
N VAL A 300 5.68 11.26 -2.53
CA VAL A 300 5.62 9.80 -2.74
C VAL A 300 4.88 9.10 -1.62
N THR A 301 3.92 8.29 -2.00
CA THR A 301 3.26 7.33 -1.11
C THR A 301 3.56 5.92 -1.62
N ALA A 302 4.18 5.08 -0.80
CA ALA A 302 4.44 3.69 -1.15
C ALA A 302 3.73 2.72 -0.19
N GLY A 303 3.23 1.61 -0.71
CA GLY A 303 2.50 0.63 0.09
C GLY A 303 2.07 -0.60 -0.71
N THR A 304 1.41 -1.53 -0.03
CA THR A 304 0.66 -2.58 -0.74
C THR A 304 -0.56 -1.96 -1.41
N VAL A 305 -1.14 -2.66 -2.38
CA VAL A 305 -2.32 -2.18 -3.12
C VAL A 305 -3.47 -1.79 -2.17
N HIS A 306 -3.65 -2.52 -1.08
CA HIS A 306 -4.68 -2.23 -0.06
C HIS A 306 -4.58 -0.81 0.53
N ARG A 307 -3.35 -0.28 0.65
CA ARG A 307 -3.13 1.09 1.16
C ARG A 307 -3.72 2.17 0.25
N PHE A 308 -3.85 1.87 -1.03
CA PHE A 308 -4.33 2.82 -2.03
C PHE A 308 -5.84 2.77 -2.22
N GLN A 309 -6.54 1.87 -1.56
CA GLN A 309 -7.99 1.81 -1.66
C GLN A 309 -8.62 3.09 -1.09
N GLY A 310 -9.57 3.68 -1.82
CA GLY A 310 -10.12 5.00 -1.51
C GLY A 310 -9.22 6.20 -1.85
N ASP A 311 -7.94 5.97 -2.21
CA ASP A 311 -6.99 7.03 -2.59
C ASP A 311 -6.82 7.11 -4.12
N GLU A 312 -6.18 8.17 -4.61
CA GLU A 312 -5.84 8.35 -6.03
C GLU A 312 -4.54 9.15 -6.14
N LYS A 313 -3.78 8.90 -7.20
CA LYS A 313 -2.50 9.56 -7.45
C LYS A 313 -2.43 10.04 -8.89
N ASP A 314 -1.76 11.17 -9.10
CA ASP A 314 -1.54 11.67 -10.46
C ASP A 314 -0.70 10.67 -11.27
N ILE A 315 0.27 10.04 -10.60
CA ILE A 315 1.18 9.05 -11.17
C ILE A 315 1.16 7.79 -10.30
N MET A 316 0.89 6.63 -10.90
CA MET A 316 1.00 5.34 -10.22
C MET A 316 2.13 4.52 -10.83
N ILE A 317 2.97 3.96 -9.97
CA ILE A 317 4.00 2.97 -10.30
C ILE A 317 3.58 1.64 -9.68
N VAL A 318 3.36 0.65 -10.51
CA VAL A 318 2.94 -0.70 -10.11
C VAL A 318 4.11 -1.64 -10.32
N ASP A 319 4.71 -2.08 -9.22
CA ASP A 319 5.81 -3.04 -9.23
C ASP A 319 5.26 -4.47 -9.14
N THR A 320 5.52 -5.27 -10.16
CA THR A 320 5.08 -6.67 -10.20
C THR A 320 5.88 -7.58 -9.29
N VAL A 321 7.09 -7.21 -8.94
CA VAL A 321 8.03 -7.94 -8.05
C VAL A 321 8.48 -9.28 -8.59
N ASP A 322 7.54 -10.14 -9.04
CA ASP A 322 7.79 -11.50 -9.47
C ASP A 322 8.78 -11.56 -10.65
N SER A 323 9.82 -12.36 -10.48
CA SER A 323 10.91 -12.49 -11.43
C SER A 323 11.65 -13.81 -11.18
N LEU A 324 12.91 -13.90 -11.64
CA LEU A 324 13.77 -15.05 -11.39
C LEU A 324 13.99 -15.25 -9.87
N GLY A 325 14.39 -16.46 -9.47
CA GLY A 325 14.70 -16.80 -8.09
C GLY A 325 13.66 -17.68 -7.42
N ASP A 326 13.40 -17.45 -6.13
CA ASP A 326 12.50 -18.28 -5.32
C ASP A 326 11.01 -18.12 -5.67
N ALA A 327 10.67 -17.08 -6.40
CA ALA A 327 9.29 -16.78 -6.73
C ALA A 327 8.85 -17.51 -8.01
N GLN A 328 7.98 -18.46 -7.84
CA GLN A 328 6.95 -18.70 -8.87
C GLN A 328 6.04 -17.46 -8.86
N VAL A 329 5.45 -17.13 -10.01
CA VAL A 329 4.49 -16.04 -10.10
C VAL A 329 3.42 -16.21 -9.01
N GLY A 330 3.19 -15.17 -8.23
CA GLY A 330 2.30 -15.22 -7.06
C GLY A 330 0.84 -15.48 -7.44
N PHE A 331 0.05 -16.00 -6.51
CA PHE A 331 -1.36 -16.35 -6.72
C PHE A 331 -2.18 -15.14 -7.23
N TRP A 332 -1.85 -13.95 -6.80
CA TRP A 332 -2.49 -12.69 -7.20
C TRP A 332 -2.34 -12.38 -8.70
N ALA A 333 -1.33 -12.94 -9.37
CA ALA A 333 -1.10 -12.77 -10.80
C ALA A 333 -1.71 -13.91 -11.64
N MET A 334 -2.14 -14.99 -10.98
CA MET A 334 -2.71 -16.18 -11.63
C MET A 334 -4.19 -16.03 -11.95
N ALA A 335 -4.87 -15.06 -11.34
CA ALA A 335 -6.30 -14.87 -11.42
C ALA A 335 -6.77 -14.57 -12.86
N ASP A 336 -7.89 -15.18 -13.24
CA ASP A 336 -8.49 -15.07 -14.58
C ASP A 336 -10.00 -14.74 -14.56
N HIS A 337 -10.59 -14.61 -13.38
CA HIS A 337 -11.99 -14.26 -13.22
C HIS A 337 -12.17 -12.96 -12.41
N PRO A 338 -13.07 -12.04 -12.82
CA PRO A 338 -13.23 -10.73 -12.16
C PRO A 338 -13.55 -10.76 -10.65
N ASN A 339 -14.06 -11.90 -10.14
CA ASN A 339 -14.38 -12.06 -8.72
C ASN A 339 -13.19 -12.52 -7.88
N GLU A 340 -12.12 -12.99 -8.52
CA GLU A 340 -10.94 -13.43 -7.80
C GLU A 340 -10.16 -12.25 -7.23
N ASP A 341 -9.64 -12.43 -6.02
CA ASP A 341 -8.92 -11.38 -5.27
C ASP A 341 -7.71 -10.83 -6.05
N GLY A 342 -7.03 -11.67 -6.83
CA GLY A 342 -5.94 -11.24 -7.69
C GLY A 342 -6.38 -10.23 -8.76
N CYS A 343 -7.52 -10.45 -9.42
CA CYS A 343 -8.09 -9.51 -10.38
C CYS A 343 -8.53 -8.21 -9.70
N LYS A 344 -9.20 -8.31 -8.56
CA LYS A 344 -9.63 -7.16 -7.76
C LYS A 344 -8.44 -6.32 -7.29
N LEU A 345 -7.36 -6.96 -6.88
CA LEU A 345 -6.12 -6.31 -6.47
C LEU A 345 -5.49 -5.51 -7.62
N TRP A 346 -5.34 -6.12 -8.81
CA TRP A 346 -4.84 -5.41 -10.00
C TRP A 346 -5.76 -4.28 -10.42
N ASN A 347 -7.07 -4.49 -10.38
CA ASN A 347 -8.04 -3.46 -10.69
C ASN A 347 -7.86 -2.23 -9.79
N VAL A 348 -7.70 -2.42 -8.48
CA VAL A 348 -7.43 -1.32 -7.55
C VAL A 348 -6.10 -0.66 -7.87
N GLY A 349 -5.00 -1.41 -8.02
CA GLY A 349 -3.67 -0.83 -8.28
C GLY A 349 -3.64 0.04 -9.53
N ILE A 350 -4.30 -0.39 -10.61
CA ILE A 350 -4.37 0.33 -11.88
C ILE A 350 -5.30 1.53 -11.79
N SER A 351 -6.49 1.35 -11.20
CA SER A 351 -7.52 2.40 -11.16
C SER A 351 -7.19 3.58 -10.22
N ARG A 352 -6.08 3.52 -9.50
CA ARG A 352 -5.60 4.67 -8.69
C ARG A 352 -4.86 5.73 -9.51
N ALA A 353 -4.42 5.40 -10.72
CA ALA A 353 -3.74 6.33 -11.61
C ALA A 353 -4.71 7.35 -12.23
N LYS A 354 -4.38 8.63 -12.14
CA LYS A 354 -5.11 9.69 -12.84
C LYS A 354 -4.54 9.92 -14.24
N ASP A 355 -3.26 10.30 -14.29
CA ASP A 355 -2.62 10.79 -15.51
C ASP A 355 -1.61 9.79 -16.09
N TYR A 356 -0.81 9.13 -15.25
CA TYR A 356 0.25 8.23 -15.70
C TYR A 356 0.25 6.92 -14.91
N LEU A 357 0.49 5.85 -15.63
CA LEU A 357 0.61 4.50 -15.09
C LEU A 357 1.91 3.87 -15.58
N PHE A 358 2.79 3.56 -14.65
CA PHE A 358 4.02 2.82 -14.89
C PHE A 358 3.90 1.41 -14.34
N PHE A 359 4.32 0.43 -15.14
CA PHE A 359 4.58 -0.93 -14.64
C PHE A 359 6.07 -1.17 -14.61
N ILE A 360 6.55 -1.78 -13.54
CA ILE A 360 7.92 -2.30 -13.45
C ILE A 360 7.85 -3.81 -13.35
N GLY A 361 8.50 -4.53 -14.26
CA GLY A 361 8.43 -5.98 -14.28
C GLY A 361 9.38 -6.65 -15.25
N ASN A 362 9.70 -7.90 -14.94
CA ASN A 362 10.40 -8.79 -15.87
C ASN A 362 9.37 -9.36 -16.88
N LEU A 363 9.19 -8.66 -17.99
CA LEU A 363 8.15 -9.02 -18.97
C LEU A 363 8.39 -10.41 -19.58
N THR A 364 9.64 -10.80 -19.80
CA THR A 364 10.00 -12.13 -20.31
C THR A 364 9.58 -13.22 -19.31
N HIS A 365 9.87 -13.03 -18.02
CA HIS A 365 9.49 -13.96 -16.96
C HIS A 365 7.96 -14.07 -16.83
N LEU A 366 7.29 -12.92 -16.74
CA LEU A 366 5.83 -12.85 -16.62
C LEU A 366 5.13 -13.49 -17.84
N ASN A 367 5.56 -13.17 -19.06
CA ASN A 367 5.01 -13.78 -20.27
C ASN A 367 5.18 -15.30 -20.33
N ARG A 368 6.26 -15.82 -19.74
CA ARG A 368 6.53 -17.26 -19.70
C ARG A 368 5.68 -18.00 -18.67
N HIS A 369 5.44 -17.38 -17.48
CA HIS A 369 4.89 -18.07 -16.33
C HIS A 369 3.44 -17.71 -16.00
N LEU A 370 2.93 -16.58 -16.51
CA LEU A 370 1.51 -16.24 -16.35
C LEU A 370 0.64 -17.23 -17.13
N PRO A 371 -0.48 -17.70 -16.55
CA PRO A 371 -1.44 -18.55 -17.23
C PRO A 371 -2.01 -17.91 -18.52
N LYS A 372 -2.56 -18.74 -19.36
CA LYS A 372 -3.34 -18.33 -20.53
C LYS A 372 -4.72 -18.99 -20.45
N PRO A 373 -5.77 -18.26 -20.03
CA PRO A 373 -5.80 -16.81 -19.77
C PRO A 373 -5.25 -16.42 -18.39
N SER A 374 -4.95 -15.14 -18.18
CA SER A 374 -4.90 -14.46 -16.89
C SER A 374 -5.16 -12.97 -17.07
N PHE A 375 -5.74 -12.34 -16.06
CA PHE A 375 -6.04 -10.91 -16.11
C PHE A 375 -4.77 -10.06 -16.26
N LEU A 376 -3.74 -10.32 -15.44
CA LEU A 376 -2.48 -9.59 -15.52
C LEU A 376 -1.82 -9.72 -16.91
N ARG A 377 -1.82 -10.91 -17.50
CA ARG A 377 -1.30 -11.10 -18.88
C ARG A 377 -2.02 -10.19 -19.87
N ASN A 378 -3.34 -10.14 -19.80
CA ASN A 378 -4.15 -9.30 -20.70
C ASN A 378 -3.87 -7.81 -20.46
N VAL A 379 -3.74 -7.39 -19.19
CA VAL A 379 -3.38 -6.00 -18.84
C VAL A 379 -2.01 -5.64 -19.43
N LEU A 380 -0.98 -6.45 -19.19
CA LEU A 380 0.37 -6.17 -19.68
C LEU A 380 0.42 -6.17 -21.23
N HIS A 381 -0.28 -7.09 -21.87
CA HIS A 381 -0.35 -7.11 -23.34
C HIS A 381 -1.02 -5.85 -23.91
N ASN A 382 -2.15 -5.44 -23.34
CA ASN A 382 -2.84 -4.21 -23.75
C ASN A 382 -2.01 -2.97 -23.44
N ALA A 383 -1.30 -2.97 -22.31
CA ALA A 383 -0.39 -1.90 -21.94
C ALA A 383 0.80 -1.78 -22.92
N GLN A 384 1.34 -2.90 -23.41
CA GLN A 384 2.37 -2.91 -24.45
C GLN A 384 1.85 -2.35 -25.80
N GLN A 385 0.60 -2.65 -26.15
CA GLN A 385 0.01 -2.16 -27.40
C GLN A 385 -0.34 -0.67 -27.37
N LYS A 386 -0.87 -0.17 -26.24
CA LYS A 386 -1.37 1.20 -26.10
C LYS A 386 -0.35 2.17 -25.54
N GLY A 387 0.61 1.66 -24.79
CA GLY A 387 1.64 2.40 -24.10
C GLY A 387 2.99 2.37 -24.81
N GLN A 388 4.02 2.50 -24.01
CA GLN A 388 5.42 2.44 -24.41
C GLN A 388 6.15 1.42 -23.52
N VAL A 389 7.05 0.64 -24.12
CA VAL A 389 7.99 -0.22 -23.37
C VAL A 389 9.35 0.47 -23.37
N ILE A 390 9.96 0.57 -22.19
CA ILE A 390 11.28 1.14 -21.96
C ILE A 390 12.13 0.06 -21.32
N GLU A 391 13.34 -0.10 -21.82
CA GLU A 391 14.32 -0.97 -21.20
C GLU A 391 14.82 -0.32 -19.89
N VAL A 392 14.97 -1.13 -18.87
CA VAL A 392 15.35 -0.62 -17.54
C VAL A 392 16.69 0.08 -17.51
N GLU A 393 17.62 -0.24 -18.42
CA GLU A 393 18.91 0.38 -18.56
C GLU A 393 18.85 1.89 -18.86
N GLU A 394 17.76 2.34 -19.47
CA GLU A 394 17.52 3.77 -19.70
C GLU A 394 17.26 4.54 -18.39
N ILE A 395 16.80 3.85 -17.37
CA ILE A 395 16.50 4.38 -16.02
C ILE A 395 17.58 4.00 -15.03
N LEU A 396 18.09 2.76 -15.12
CA LEU A 396 19.14 2.21 -14.28
C LEU A 396 20.51 2.52 -14.89
N LYS A 397 21.21 3.47 -14.31
CA LYS A 397 22.62 3.70 -14.66
C LYS A 397 23.47 2.64 -13.95
N LEU A 398 23.84 1.59 -14.67
CA LEU A 398 24.57 0.44 -14.13
C LEU A 398 25.93 0.81 -13.51
N ASP A 399 26.57 1.88 -14.00
CA ASP A 399 27.79 2.46 -13.44
C ASP A 399 27.58 3.02 -12.02
N LYS A 400 26.38 3.46 -11.68
CA LYS A 400 26.00 3.96 -10.35
C LYS A 400 25.34 2.90 -9.44
N LEU A 401 25.17 1.70 -9.94
CA LEU A 401 24.45 0.64 -9.21
C LEU A 401 25.07 0.35 -7.83
N LYS A 402 26.39 0.42 -7.72
CA LYS A 402 27.09 0.21 -6.45
C LYS A 402 26.75 1.30 -5.41
N GLU A 403 26.70 2.56 -5.84
CA GLU A 403 26.31 3.69 -4.99
C GLU A 403 24.85 3.58 -4.56
N ASP A 404 23.99 3.18 -5.48
CA ASP A 404 22.58 2.94 -5.25
C ASP A 404 22.36 1.86 -4.20
N LEU A 405 23.09 0.76 -4.27
CA LEU A 405 23.03 -0.34 -3.32
C LEU A 405 23.53 0.06 -1.93
N GLN A 406 24.64 0.79 -1.85
CA GLN A 406 25.16 1.32 -0.58
C GLN A 406 24.15 2.29 0.08
N SER A 407 23.49 3.11 -0.73
CA SER A 407 22.43 4.00 -0.25
C SER A 407 21.23 3.24 0.30
N LEU A 408 20.83 2.17 -0.37
CA LEU A 408 19.74 1.29 0.10
C LEU A 408 20.12 0.54 1.36
N GLN A 409 21.33 0.02 1.47
CA GLN A 409 21.85 -0.63 2.67
C GLN A 409 21.69 0.28 3.88
N LYS A 410 22.17 1.51 3.77
CA LYS A 410 22.08 2.50 4.84
C LYS A 410 20.63 2.89 5.20
N THR A 411 19.74 2.91 4.22
CA THR A 411 18.34 3.35 4.41
C THR A 411 17.44 2.23 4.93
N PHE A 412 17.71 0.99 4.56
CA PHE A 412 16.83 -0.16 4.84
C PHE A 412 17.37 -1.07 5.94
N GLU A 413 18.53 -0.72 6.55
CA GLU A 413 19.21 -1.59 7.54
C GLU A 413 19.34 -3.04 7.01
N LEU A 414 19.66 -3.17 5.72
CA LEU A 414 19.98 -4.47 5.15
C LEU A 414 21.27 -4.91 5.81
N ASP A 415 21.25 -6.11 6.41
CA ASP A 415 22.46 -6.70 6.97
C ASP A 415 23.48 -6.94 5.84
N ASP A 416 24.76 -6.88 6.21
CA ASP A 416 25.86 -7.13 5.26
C ASP A 416 25.69 -8.49 4.56
N GLU A 417 25.12 -9.48 5.24
CA GLU A 417 24.82 -10.80 4.71
C GLU A 417 23.80 -10.78 3.56
N THR A 418 22.82 -9.87 3.61
CA THR A 418 21.78 -9.74 2.55
C THR A 418 22.35 -9.08 1.28
N LEU A 419 23.34 -8.22 1.41
CA LEU A 419 24.01 -7.55 0.28
C LEU A 419 25.16 -8.38 -0.27
N GLU A 420 25.93 -9.00 0.58
CA GLU A 420 27.04 -9.88 0.17
C GLU A 420 26.55 -11.08 -0.63
N LYS A 421 25.34 -11.57 -0.38
CA LYS A 421 24.75 -12.72 -1.10
C LYS A 421 24.33 -12.43 -2.55
N GLY A 422 24.35 -11.19 -3.01
CA GLY A 422 23.84 -10.84 -4.34
C GLY A 422 24.80 -10.14 -5.29
N LEU A 423 25.84 -9.46 -4.80
CA LEU A 423 26.70 -8.59 -5.61
C LEU A 423 28.17 -8.74 -5.21
N PHE A 424 28.91 -9.40 -6.04
CA PHE A 424 30.34 -9.62 -5.84
C PHE A 424 31.16 -8.84 -6.86
N ASN A 425 32.27 -8.24 -6.42
CA ASN A 425 33.28 -7.72 -7.33
C ASN A 425 34.02 -8.88 -8.03
N ASN A 426 34.72 -8.58 -9.12
CA ASN A 426 35.43 -9.62 -9.89
C ASN A 426 36.50 -10.42 -9.09
N ARG A 427 36.94 -9.95 -7.91
CA ARG A 427 37.95 -10.65 -7.10
C ARG A 427 37.29 -11.67 -6.13
N ASP A 428 36.13 -11.35 -5.63
CA ASP A 428 35.44 -12.19 -4.63
C ASP A 428 34.41 -13.12 -5.27
N PHE A 429 33.94 -12.81 -6.48
CA PHE A 429 32.94 -13.58 -7.21
C PHE A 429 33.33 -15.07 -7.34
N GLU A 430 34.56 -15.34 -7.76
CA GLU A 430 34.97 -16.73 -8.04
C GLU A 430 34.93 -17.59 -6.78
N LYS A 431 35.41 -17.06 -5.65
CA LYS A 431 35.43 -17.76 -4.37
C LYS A 431 34.02 -18.07 -3.89
N VAL A 432 33.15 -17.08 -3.88
CA VAL A 432 31.75 -17.24 -3.43
C VAL A 432 30.98 -18.12 -4.39
N PHE A 433 31.16 -17.95 -5.69
CA PHE A 433 30.52 -18.79 -6.72
C PHE A 433 30.85 -20.27 -6.54
N ILE A 434 32.14 -20.62 -6.28
CA ILE A 434 32.55 -21.99 -5.99
C ILE A 434 31.89 -22.51 -4.70
N GLU A 435 31.82 -21.70 -3.65
CA GLU A 435 31.15 -22.08 -2.40
C GLU A 435 29.67 -22.36 -2.61
N ASP A 436 28.96 -21.50 -3.34
CA ASP A 436 27.55 -21.65 -3.64
C ASP A 436 27.27 -22.89 -4.49
N LEU A 437 28.11 -23.15 -5.50
CA LEU A 437 28.03 -24.37 -6.28
C LEU A 437 28.15 -25.64 -5.38
N LYS A 438 29.12 -25.63 -4.44
CA LYS A 438 29.33 -26.74 -3.51
C LYS A 438 28.19 -26.90 -2.51
N LYS A 439 27.57 -25.83 -2.06
CA LYS A 439 26.44 -25.82 -1.10
C LYS A 439 25.08 -26.17 -1.74
N ALA A 440 24.95 -26.11 -3.04
CA ALA A 440 23.70 -26.36 -3.74
C ALA A 440 23.21 -27.81 -3.53
N LYS A 441 21.91 -27.97 -3.17
CA LYS A 441 21.29 -29.28 -2.84
C LYS A 441 20.18 -29.68 -3.81
N LYS A 442 19.65 -28.79 -4.62
CA LYS A 442 18.49 -29.06 -5.51
C LYS A 442 18.70 -28.61 -6.94
N THR A 443 19.07 -27.37 -7.14
CA THR A 443 19.21 -26.79 -8.49
C THR A 443 20.31 -25.75 -8.49
N ILE A 444 21.12 -25.75 -9.51
CA ILE A 444 22.07 -24.70 -9.88
C ILE A 444 21.57 -24.11 -11.18
N ALA A 445 21.30 -22.79 -11.19
CA ALA A 445 20.96 -22.04 -12.39
C ALA A 445 22.03 -20.99 -12.64
N ILE A 446 22.70 -21.04 -13.79
CA ILE A 446 23.75 -20.11 -14.15
C ILE A 446 23.28 -19.28 -15.34
N PHE A 447 23.13 -17.99 -15.13
CA PHE A 447 22.81 -17.03 -16.18
C PHE A 447 24.06 -16.20 -16.49
N SER A 448 24.66 -16.43 -17.62
CA SER A 448 25.84 -15.67 -18.06
C SER A 448 25.72 -15.30 -19.53
N GLY A 449 25.91 -14.03 -19.84
CA GLY A 449 25.97 -13.55 -21.24
C GLY A 449 27.16 -14.12 -22.01
N PHE A 450 28.16 -14.66 -21.31
CA PHE A 450 29.40 -15.20 -21.90
C PHE A 450 29.82 -16.49 -21.19
N ILE A 451 29.22 -17.61 -21.55
CA ILE A 451 29.69 -18.92 -21.11
C ILE A 451 30.74 -19.39 -22.11
N THR A 452 32.00 -19.41 -21.68
CA THR A 452 33.09 -19.95 -22.51
C THR A 452 33.40 -21.40 -22.13
N PRO A 453 33.86 -22.26 -23.07
CA PRO A 453 34.29 -23.63 -22.76
C PRO A 453 35.33 -23.70 -21.64
N ALA A 454 36.25 -22.73 -21.59
CA ALA A 454 37.27 -22.66 -20.55
C ALA A 454 36.67 -22.45 -19.16
N ARG A 455 35.63 -21.58 -18.99
CA ARG A 455 34.92 -21.40 -17.74
C ARG A 455 34.12 -22.62 -17.32
N VAL A 456 33.46 -23.28 -18.26
CA VAL A 456 32.74 -24.54 -17.98
C VAL A 456 33.71 -25.61 -17.51
N ALA A 457 34.87 -25.72 -18.15
CA ALA A 457 35.91 -26.68 -17.76
C ALA A 457 36.48 -26.40 -16.38
N ALA A 458 36.64 -25.13 -15.98
CA ALA A 458 37.15 -24.74 -14.65
C ALA A 458 36.27 -25.25 -13.49
N TYR A 459 34.95 -25.35 -13.70
CA TYR A 459 34.01 -25.82 -12.69
C TYR A 459 33.48 -27.26 -12.96
N GLY A 460 33.99 -27.90 -13.97
CA GLY A 460 33.50 -29.19 -14.48
C GLY A 460 33.46 -30.30 -13.44
N ASP A 461 34.45 -30.37 -12.54
CA ASP A 461 34.49 -31.35 -11.46
C ASP A 461 33.36 -31.10 -10.44
N ILE A 462 33.11 -29.86 -10.08
CA ILE A 462 32.03 -29.51 -9.15
C ILE A 462 30.66 -29.83 -9.80
N PHE A 463 30.49 -29.54 -11.08
CA PHE A 463 29.25 -29.89 -11.80
C PHE A 463 29.03 -31.38 -11.88
N ARG A 464 30.06 -32.17 -12.19
CA ARG A 464 29.96 -33.63 -12.19
C ARG A 464 29.60 -34.22 -10.81
N GLN A 465 30.21 -33.69 -9.76
CA GLN A 465 29.88 -34.06 -8.40
C GLN A 465 28.44 -33.74 -8.07
N LYS A 466 27.98 -32.54 -8.40
CA LYS A 466 26.60 -32.09 -8.11
C LYS A 466 25.54 -32.86 -8.90
N ILE A 467 25.82 -33.23 -10.13
CA ILE A 467 24.95 -34.13 -10.92
C ILE A 467 24.86 -35.49 -10.27
N ALA A 468 25.97 -36.03 -9.76
CA ALA A 468 25.99 -37.30 -9.02
C ALA A 468 25.20 -37.21 -7.68
N GLU A 469 25.05 -36.01 -7.10
CA GLU A 469 24.21 -35.72 -5.92
C GLU A 469 22.73 -35.41 -6.29
N ASP A 470 22.30 -35.65 -7.54
CA ASP A 470 20.96 -35.38 -8.07
C ASP A 470 20.58 -33.87 -8.10
N VAL A 471 21.58 -32.98 -8.16
CA VAL A 471 21.38 -31.55 -8.30
C VAL A 471 21.17 -31.21 -9.79
N LYS A 472 20.06 -30.57 -10.12
CA LYS A 472 19.76 -30.14 -11.49
C LYS A 472 20.59 -28.92 -11.84
N ILE A 473 21.35 -28.98 -12.96
CA ILE A 473 22.13 -27.84 -13.46
C ILE A 473 21.49 -27.31 -14.74
N ARG A 474 21.29 -26.01 -14.80
CA ARG A 474 20.79 -25.26 -15.97
C ARG A 474 21.73 -24.10 -16.25
N CYS A 475 22.22 -24.00 -17.50
CA CYS A 475 23.07 -22.91 -17.99
C CYS A 475 22.40 -22.24 -19.19
#